data_fc999f18c02d2318555724449c4f6378
#
_entry.id   fc999f18c02d2318555724449c4f6378
#
_cell.length_a   1.000
_cell.length_b   1.000
_cell.length_c   1.000
_cell.angle_alpha   90.00
_cell.angle_beta   90.00
_cell.angle_gamma   90.00
#
_symmetry.space_group_name_H-M   'P 1'
#
loop_
_entity.id
_entity.type
_entity.pdbx_description
1 polymer ?
#
loop_
_entity_poly.entity_id
_entity_poly.type
_entity_poly.pdbx_seq_one_letter_code
_entity_poly.pdbx_strand_id
1 'polypeptide(L)'
;MDIEKRRVYAIVDFDALDQNVQAMEVKLPQDVGMMAVIKTNAYGHGAKAIAKHLEDNDRISGYAVATAEEALELRKAGIGKMILILGYVFEKDYEDLILQDIRFGIYRKDVAQALDAAAEKCHKKALIHIKIDTGMHRIGYPVCQE
;
A
#
# COMPACT_ATOMS: atom_id res chain seq x y z
N MET A 1 -7.58 22.92 -14.63
CA MET A 1 -6.18 23.39 -14.72
C MET A 1 -5.83 23.52 -16.20
N ASP A 2 -5.42 24.71 -16.65
CA ASP A 2 -5.22 25.01 -18.06
C ASP A 2 -3.91 24.36 -18.56
N ILE A 3 -4.03 23.24 -19.27
CA ILE A 3 -2.89 22.44 -19.77
C ILE A 3 -2.11 23.21 -20.85
N GLU A 4 -2.78 24.07 -21.61
CA GLU A 4 -2.19 24.83 -22.73
C GLU A 4 -1.08 25.80 -22.29
N LYS A 5 -1.02 26.14 -21.00
CA LYS A 5 0.01 27.04 -20.43
C LYS A 5 1.27 26.35 -19.93
N ARG A 6 1.35 25.02 -20.02
CA ARG A 6 2.52 24.25 -19.53
C ARG A 6 3.44 23.87 -20.68
N ARG A 7 4.74 24.10 -20.51
CA ARG A 7 5.78 23.71 -21.49
C ARG A 7 5.98 22.19 -21.57
N VAL A 8 5.74 21.48 -20.45
CA VAL A 8 5.87 20.02 -20.35
C VAL A 8 4.81 19.49 -19.38
N TYR A 9 4.16 18.41 -19.75
CA TYR A 9 3.23 17.67 -18.89
C TYR A 9 3.23 16.18 -19.24
N ALA A 10 2.81 15.36 -18.29
CA ALA A 10 2.53 13.95 -18.51
C ALA A 10 1.02 13.73 -18.49
N ILE A 11 0.53 12.93 -19.42
CA ILE A 11 -0.88 12.47 -19.45
C ILE A 11 -0.90 11.05 -18.92
N VAL A 12 -1.78 10.79 -17.94
CA VAL A 12 -2.10 9.44 -17.47
C VAL A 12 -3.47 9.07 -18.03
N ASP A 13 -3.50 8.03 -18.84
CA ASP A 13 -4.70 7.51 -19.48
C ASP A 13 -5.36 6.48 -18.56
N PHE A 14 -6.51 6.83 -17.99
CA PHE A 14 -7.25 5.94 -17.09
C PHE A 14 -8.00 4.83 -17.83
N ASP A 15 -8.40 5.04 -19.08
CA ASP A 15 -9.03 3.99 -19.88
C ASP A 15 -8.01 2.86 -20.17
N ALA A 16 -6.75 3.23 -20.44
CA ALA A 16 -5.67 2.27 -20.59
C ALA A 16 -5.34 1.56 -19.26
N LEU A 17 -5.42 2.27 -18.12
CA LEU A 17 -5.29 1.66 -16.80
C LEU A 17 -6.38 0.62 -16.55
N ASP A 18 -7.64 0.95 -16.83
CA ASP A 18 -8.78 0.04 -16.65
C ASP A 18 -8.66 -1.20 -17.52
N GLN A 19 -8.25 -1.04 -18.80
CA GLN A 19 -7.99 -2.17 -19.68
C GLN A 19 -6.89 -3.09 -19.13
N ASN A 20 -5.82 -2.54 -18.58
CA ASN A 20 -4.74 -3.31 -17.98
C ASN A 20 -5.20 -4.05 -16.71
N VAL A 21 -5.98 -3.40 -15.86
CA VAL A 21 -6.57 -4.03 -14.66
C VAL A 21 -7.49 -5.17 -15.08
N GLN A 22 -8.40 -4.94 -16.01
CA GLN A 22 -9.32 -5.95 -16.53
C GLN A 22 -8.58 -7.15 -17.16
N ALA A 23 -7.50 -6.89 -17.91
CA ALA A 23 -6.67 -7.96 -18.49
C ALA A 23 -6.01 -8.86 -17.44
N MET A 24 -5.74 -8.33 -16.24
CA MET A 24 -5.28 -9.12 -15.09
C MET A 24 -6.44 -9.84 -14.39
N GLU A 25 -7.56 -9.18 -14.19
CA GLU A 25 -8.74 -9.73 -13.51
C GLU A 25 -9.22 -11.01 -14.15
N VAL A 26 -9.32 -11.06 -15.48
CA VAL A 26 -9.80 -12.24 -16.22
C VAL A 26 -8.88 -13.47 -16.08
N LYS A 27 -7.65 -13.28 -15.58
CA LYS A 27 -6.68 -14.37 -15.35
C LYS A 27 -6.70 -14.88 -13.91
N LEU A 28 -7.40 -14.21 -13.03
CA LEU A 28 -7.45 -14.55 -11.61
C LEU A 28 -8.75 -15.29 -11.27
N PRO A 29 -8.70 -16.25 -10.34
CA PRO A 29 -9.91 -16.84 -9.75
C PRO A 29 -10.84 -15.75 -9.20
N GLN A 30 -12.14 -16.03 -9.15
CA GLN A 30 -13.14 -15.03 -8.72
C GLN A 30 -12.98 -14.57 -7.28
N ASP A 31 -12.44 -15.43 -6.42
CA ASP A 31 -12.19 -15.18 -5.00
C ASP A 31 -10.83 -14.50 -4.70
N VAL A 32 -10.02 -14.25 -5.74
CA VAL A 32 -8.71 -13.61 -5.59
C VAL A 32 -8.79 -12.12 -5.92
N GLY A 33 -8.52 -11.28 -4.93
CA GLY A 33 -8.38 -9.83 -5.11
C GLY A 33 -6.95 -9.42 -5.49
N MET A 34 -6.81 -8.24 -6.06
CA MET A 34 -5.53 -7.62 -6.40
C MET A 34 -5.17 -6.51 -5.40
N MET A 35 -3.88 -6.35 -5.13
CA MET A 35 -3.35 -5.20 -4.42
C MET A 35 -2.55 -4.34 -5.38
N ALA A 36 -2.99 -3.12 -5.62
CA ALA A 36 -2.29 -2.19 -6.51
C ALA A 36 -1.07 -1.58 -5.81
N VAL A 37 0.13 -1.79 -6.35
CA VAL A 37 1.37 -1.20 -5.83
C VAL A 37 1.53 0.19 -6.43
N ILE A 38 1.30 1.22 -5.61
CA ILE A 38 1.30 2.64 -6.02
C ILE A 38 2.32 3.50 -5.27
N LYS A 39 3.38 2.87 -4.76
CA LYS A 39 4.51 3.55 -4.12
C LYS A 39 5.19 4.53 -5.08
N THR A 40 6.00 5.45 -4.53
CA THR A 40 6.76 6.45 -5.31
C THR A 40 5.84 7.25 -6.24
N ASN A 41 4.72 7.73 -5.64
CA ASN A 41 3.65 8.42 -6.38
C ASN A 41 3.13 7.63 -7.58
N ALA A 42 2.88 6.32 -7.39
CA ALA A 42 2.53 5.36 -8.45
C ALA A 42 3.55 5.36 -9.59
N TYR A 43 4.83 5.29 -9.23
CA TYR A 43 5.96 5.35 -10.19
C TYR A 43 5.90 6.60 -11.08
N GLY A 44 5.41 7.72 -10.54
CA GLY A 44 5.26 8.99 -11.25
C GLY A 44 3.89 9.22 -11.92
N HIS A 45 2.99 8.24 -11.87
CA HIS A 45 1.65 8.36 -12.49
C HIS A 45 0.61 9.06 -11.60
N GLY A 46 0.92 9.37 -10.34
CA GLY A 46 -0.01 10.05 -9.44
C GLY A 46 -0.82 9.10 -8.55
N ALA A 47 -0.24 8.67 -7.42
CA ALA A 47 -0.82 7.67 -6.53
C ALA A 47 -2.25 8.03 -6.06
N LYS A 48 -2.49 9.29 -5.69
CA LYS A 48 -3.82 9.73 -5.22
C LYS A 48 -4.88 9.63 -6.32
N ALA A 49 -4.52 9.99 -7.56
CA ALA A 49 -5.45 9.96 -8.68
C ALA A 49 -5.79 8.51 -9.06
N ILE A 50 -4.76 7.65 -9.16
CA ILE A 50 -4.94 6.22 -9.44
C ILE A 50 -5.73 5.54 -8.33
N ALA A 51 -5.40 5.77 -7.03
CA ALA A 51 -6.13 5.16 -5.94
C ALA A 51 -7.60 5.56 -5.92
N LYS A 52 -7.92 6.85 -6.15
CA LYS A 52 -9.31 7.31 -6.24
C LYS A 52 -10.06 6.68 -7.42
N HIS A 53 -9.41 6.56 -8.56
CA HIS A 53 -9.99 5.95 -9.74
C HIS A 53 -10.33 4.46 -9.53
N LEU A 54 -9.46 3.74 -8.82
CA LEU A 54 -9.62 2.31 -8.54
C LEU A 54 -10.41 2.02 -7.24
N GLU A 55 -10.85 3.04 -6.50
CA GLU A 55 -11.50 2.84 -5.19
C GLU A 55 -12.78 2.03 -5.28
N ASP A 56 -13.56 2.21 -6.33
CA ASP A 56 -14.85 1.51 -6.54
C ASP A 56 -14.69 0.16 -7.26
N ASN A 57 -13.48 -0.24 -7.66
CA ASN A 57 -13.25 -1.53 -8.29
C ASN A 57 -13.15 -2.64 -7.23
N ASP A 58 -14.15 -3.53 -7.17
CA ASP A 58 -14.25 -4.61 -6.16
C ASP A 58 -13.11 -5.63 -6.24
N ARG A 59 -12.41 -5.74 -7.38
CA ARG A 59 -11.25 -6.63 -7.54
C ARG A 59 -9.98 -6.06 -6.95
N ILE A 60 -9.93 -4.76 -6.71
CA ILE A 60 -8.83 -4.10 -6.00
C ILE A 60 -9.11 -4.15 -4.50
N SER A 61 -8.46 -5.05 -3.79
CA SER A 61 -8.61 -5.23 -2.34
C SER A 61 -7.87 -4.16 -1.51
N GLY A 62 -6.93 -3.45 -2.11
CA GLY A 62 -6.15 -2.42 -1.43
C GLY A 62 -4.95 -1.93 -2.21
N TYR A 63 -4.15 -1.10 -1.54
CA TYR A 63 -2.99 -0.45 -2.11
C TYR A 63 -1.73 -0.78 -1.31
N ALA A 64 -0.59 -0.89 -1.99
CA ALA A 64 0.70 -1.06 -1.34
C ALA A 64 1.62 0.12 -1.66
N VAL A 65 2.23 0.67 -0.61
CA VAL A 65 3.13 1.82 -0.65
C VAL A 65 4.47 1.50 0.00
N ALA A 66 5.45 2.41 -0.10
CA ALA A 66 6.77 2.16 0.45
C ALA A 66 6.94 2.76 1.85
N THR A 67 6.32 3.91 2.15
CA THR A 67 6.58 4.70 3.35
C THR A 67 5.32 5.07 4.12
N ALA A 68 5.50 5.54 5.36
CA ALA A 68 4.44 6.06 6.21
C ALA A 68 3.76 7.29 5.58
N GLU A 69 4.56 8.20 5.04
CA GLU A 69 4.07 9.43 4.42
C GLU A 69 3.14 9.14 3.25
N GLU A 70 3.53 8.20 2.36
CA GLU A 70 2.68 7.79 1.23
C GLU A 70 1.35 7.21 1.70
N ALA A 71 1.37 6.38 2.76
CA ALA A 71 0.16 5.80 3.32
C ALA A 71 -0.79 6.85 3.92
N LEU A 72 -0.24 7.77 4.73
CA LEU A 72 -0.99 8.86 5.34
C LEU A 72 -1.55 9.84 4.30
N GLU A 73 -0.81 10.10 3.22
CA GLU A 73 -1.29 10.91 2.10
C GLU A 73 -2.51 10.29 1.40
N LEU A 74 -2.53 8.98 1.23
CA LEU A 74 -3.68 8.28 0.65
C LEU A 74 -4.89 8.34 1.60
N ARG A 75 -4.71 8.10 2.90
CA ARG A 75 -5.81 8.26 3.88
C ARG A 75 -6.35 9.68 3.89
N LYS A 76 -5.49 10.70 3.90
CA LYS A 76 -5.88 12.10 3.82
C LYS A 76 -6.61 12.44 2.52
N ALA A 77 -6.34 11.72 1.45
CA ALA A 77 -7.06 11.85 0.18
C ALA A 77 -8.43 11.15 0.17
N GLY A 78 -8.82 10.47 1.27
CA GLY A 78 -10.12 9.81 1.44
C GLY A 78 -10.15 8.36 0.94
N ILE A 79 -8.98 7.72 0.73
CA ILE A 79 -8.92 6.30 0.35
C ILE A 79 -9.34 5.44 1.54
N GLY A 80 -10.41 4.66 1.40
CA GLY A 80 -10.98 3.79 2.44
C GLY A 80 -10.43 2.36 2.41
N LYS A 81 -10.04 1.86 1.23
CA LYS A 81 -9.50 0.50 1.06
C LYS A 81 -8.24 0.27 1.88
N MET A 82 -7.88 -1.00 2.07
CA MET A 82 -6.66 -1.42 2.74
C MET A 82 -5.42 -0.72 2.17
N ILE A 83 -4.55 -0.22 3.06
CA ILE A 83 -3.24 0.30 2.67
C ILE A 83 -2.18 -0.48 3.44
N LEU A 84 -1.21 -1.05 2.72
CA LEU A 84 -0.08 -1.81 3.26
C LEU A 84 1.23 -1.09 2.98
N ILE A 85 2.02 -0.84 4.02
CA ILE A 85 3.39 -0.36 3.87
C ILE A 85 4.33 -1.55 3.68
N LEU A 86 5.04 -1.56 2.55
CA LEU A 86 5.98 -2.63 2.19
C LEU A 86 7.38 -2.44 2.78
N GLY A 87 7.75 -1.19 3.10
CA GLY A 87 9.06 -0.82 3.61
C GLY A 87 9.14 -0.82 5.13
N TYR A 88 10.28 -0.34 5.64
CA TYR A 88 10.48 -0.10 7.06
C TYR A 88 9.68 1.14 7.51
N VAL A 89 9.13 1.07 8.72
CA VAL A 89 8.42 2.18 9.37
C VAL A 89 9.14 2.53 10.66
N PHE A 90 9.32 3.82 10.91
CA PHE A 90 9.91 4.30 12.16
C PHE A 90 8.88 4.28 13.30
N GLU A 91 9.33 3.97 14.51
CA GLU A 91 8.46 3.87 15.69
C GLU A 91 7.65 5.14 15.98
N LYS A 92 8.20 6.30 15.66
CA LYS A 92 7.53 7.60 15.81
C LYS A 92 6.21 7.71 15.03
N ASP A 93 6.04 6.90 13.98
CA ASP A 93 4.88 6.94 13.09
C ASP A 93 3.84 5.85 13.44
N TYR A 94 4.14 4.94 14.40
CA TYR A 94 3.29 3.78 14.67
C TYR A 94 1.88 4.16 15.13
N GLU A 95 1.77 5.07 16.10
CA GLU A 95 0.49 5.46 16.67
C GLU A 95 -0.43 6.07 15.62
N ASP A 96 0.07 7.02 14.81
CA ASP A 96 -0.70 7.65 13.74
C ASP A 96 -1.18 6.62 12.70
N LEU A 97 -0.30 5.69 12.31
CA LEU A 97 -0.62 4.65 11.33
C LEU A 97 -1.64 3.64 11.86
N ILE A 98 -1.52 3.24 13.13
CA ILE A 98 -2.47 2.34 13.80
C ILE A 98 -3.85 2.99 13.87
N LEU A 99 -3.92 4.28 14.24
CA LEU A 99 -5.18 5.03 14.32
C LEU A 99 -5.88 5.13 12.96
N GLN A 100 -5.13 5.14 11.87
CA GLN A 100 -5.61 5.21 10.49
C GLN A 100 -5.83 3.84 9.81
N ASP A 101 -5.75 2.73 10.56
CA ASP A 101 -5.89 1.35 10.02
C ASP A 101 -4.94 1.04 8.86
N ILE A 102 -3.73 1.59 8.92
CA ILE A 102 -2.67 1.26 7.98
C ILE A 102 -2.02 -0.06 8.39
N ARG A 103 -1.71 -0.91 7.43
CA ARG A 103 -1.09 -2.21 7.66
C ARG A 103 0.42 -2.17 7.50
N PHE A 104 1.10 -2.98 8.31
CA PHE A 104 2.55 -3.04 8.37
C PHE A 104 3.07 -4.38 7.84
N GLY A 105 4.11 -4.34 7.00
CA GLY A 105 4.88 -5.53 6.64
C GLY A 105 5.90 -5.85 7.75
N ILE A 106 5.74 -6.98 8.46
CA ILE A 106 6.58 -7.36 9.60
C ILE A 106 7.51 -8.51 9.21
N TYR A 107 8.80 -8.32 9.50
CA TYR A 107 9.87 -9.29 9.25
C TYR A 107 10.95 -9.30 10.36
N ARG A 108 10.64 -8.66 11.52
CA ARG A 108 11.50 -8.65 12.71
C ARG A 108 10.64 -8.71 13.98
N LYS A 109 11.10 -9.48 14.95
CA LYS A 109 10.39 -9.67 16.23
C LYS A 109 10.34 -8.40 17.07
N ASP A 110 11.44 -7.66 17.12
CA ASP A 110 11.52 -6.40 17.86
C ASP A 110 10.53 -5.34 17.33
N VAL A 111 10.37 -5.25 16.02
CA VAL A 111 9.37 -4.37 15.38
C VAL A 111 7.95 -4.80 15.77
N ALA A 112 7.67 -6.10 15.78
CA ALA A 112 6.36 -6.60 16.20
C ALA A 112 6.05 -6.25 17.67
N GLN A 113 7.05 -6.38 18.57
CA GLN A 113 6.90 -6.00 19.98
C GLN A 113 6.69 -4.50 20.18
N ALA A 114 7.41 -3.65 19.44
CA ALA A 114 7.23 -2.21 19.50
C ALA A 114 5.87 -1.77 18.96
N LEU A 115 5.37 -2.42 17.89
CA LEU A 115 4.01 -2.19 17.37
C LEU A 115 2.92 -2.62 18.37
N ASP A 116 3.11 -3.73 19.07
CA ASP A 116 2.17 -4.20 20.09
C ASP A 116 2.05 -3.17 21.22
N ALA A 117 3.18 -2.67 21.72
CA ALA A 117 3.20 -1.61 22.73
C ALA A 117 2.54 -0.30 22.25
N ALA A 118 2.71 0.07 20.99
CA ALA A 118 2.05 1.24 20.40
C ALA A 118 0.53 1.01 20.27
N ALA A 119 0.13 -0.21 19.88
CA ALA A 119 -1.28 -0.60 19.76
C ALA A 119 -2.02 -0.55 21.10
N GLU A 120 -1.37 -1.00 22.18
CA GLU A 120 -1.89 -0.88 23.54
C GLU A 120 -2.17 0.58 23.91
N LYS A 121 -1.23 1.50 23.65
CA LYS A 121 -1.41 2.93 23.91
C LYS A 121 -2.57 3.53 23.13
N CYS A 122 -2.75 3.09 21.88
CA CYS A 122 -3.86 3.54 21.04
C CYS A 122 -5.20 2.88 21.37
N HIS A 123 -5.24 1.89 22.27
CA HIS A 123 -6.41 1.04 22.52
C HIS A 123 -6.98 0.42 21.23
N LYS A 124 -6.09 0.07 20.28
CA LYS A 124 -6.44 -0.43 18.95
C LYS A 124 -5.50 -1.58 18.57
N LYS A 125 -5.91 -2.43 17.63
CA LYS A 125 -5.04 -3.50 17.12
C LYS A 125 -4.17 -2.99 15.99
N ALA A 126 -2.87 -3.29 16.02
CA ALA A 126 -2.01 -3.12 14.85
C ALA A 126 -2.34 -4.20 13.82
N LEU A 127 -2.58 -3.79 12.58
CA LEU A 127 -2.85 -4.70 11.47
C LEU A 127 -1.55 -5.03 10.75
N ILE A 128 -1.17 -6.31 10.71
CA ILE A 128 0.13 -6.72 10.20
C ILE A 128 0.04 -7.78 9.11
N HIS A 129 1.05 -7.80 8.24
CA HIS A 129 1.34 -8.88 7.30
C HIS A 129 2.73 -9.43 7.61
N ILE A 130 2.84 -10.72 7.95
CA ILE A 130 4.13 -11.36 8.16
C ILE A 130 4.79 -11.56 6.79
N LYS A 131 5.99 -11.03 6.64
CA LYS A 131 6.76 -11.10 5.41
C LYS A 131 7.79 -12.23 5.49
N ILE A 132 7.70 -13.17 4.57
CA ILE A 132 8.64 -14.29 4.43
C ILE A 132 9.53 -14.03 3.21
N ASP A 133 10.84 -14.22 3.39
CA ASP A 133 11.78 -14.18 2.27
C ASP A 133 11.86 -15.57 1.62
N THR A 134 11.27 -15.67 0.45
CA THR A 134 11.22 -16.92 -0.34
C THR A 134 12.30 -17.00 -1.42
N GLY A 135 13.34 -16.14 -1.34
CA GLY A 135 14.49 -16.18 -2.26
C GLY A 135 14.89 -14.85 -2.87
N MET A 136 14.20 -13.74 -2.60
CA MET A 136 14.61 -12.41 -3.07
C MET A 136 15.78 -11.82 -2.26
N HIS A 137 15.97 -12.29 -1.01
CA HIS A 137 17.06 -11.90 -0.10
C HIS A 137 17.17 -10.38 0.14
N ARG A 138 16.02 -9.71 0.28
CA ARG A 138 15.99 -8.28 0.58
C ARG A 138 15.46 -7.98 1.97
N ILE A 139 14.22 -8.34 2.26
CA ILE A 139 13.55 -8.24 3.56
C ILE A 139 12.51 -9.36 3.71
N GLY A 140 12.43 -9.93 4.88
CA GLY A 140 11.52 -11.04 5.21
C GLY A 140 12.15 -11.93 6.27
N TYR A 141 11.34 -12.72 6.95
CA TYR A 141 11.87 -13.84 7.74
C TYR A 141 12.44 -14.88 6.78
N PRO A 142 13.66 -15.37 7.03
CA PRO A 142 14.22 -16.43 6.20
C PRO A 142 13.38 -17.71 6.34
N VAL A 143 13.22 -18.45 5.25
CA VAL A 143 12.72 -19.81 5.31
C VAL A 143 13.84 -20.65 5.89
N CYS A 144 13.67 -21.18 7.11
CA CYS A 144 14.61 -22.13 7.68
C CYS A 144 14.61 -23.38 6.78
N GLN A 145 15.74 -23.68 6.17
CA GLN A 145 15.99 -25.02 5.63
C GLN A 145 16.31 -25.88 6.85
N GLU A 146 15.48 -26.91 7.12
CA GLU A 146 15.78 -27.94 8.08
C GLU A 146 17.02 -28.72 7.65
#